data_2ac07e5e7c44692c19d25d26c95f2781
#
_entry.id   2ac07e5e7c44692c19d25d26c95f2781
#
_cell.length_a   1.000
_cell.length_b   1.000
_cell.length_c   1.000
_cell.angle_alpha   90.00
_cell.angle_beta   90.00
_cell.angle_gamma   90.00
#
_symmetry.space_group_name_H-M   'P 1'
#
loop_
_entity.id
_entity.type
_entity.pdbx_description
1 polymer ?
#
loop_
_entity_poly.entity_id
_entity_poly.type
_entity_poly.pdbx_seq_one_letter_code
_entity_poly.pdbx_strand_id
1 'polypeptide(L)'
;QMCIRDRYKTVKSVEADVIITEGFGGWAPAGIRYAVTHRKKLCMFYERTAYVERNSPTWRSMYRRLVGIPVDYFLINGTLTEEYLNEGLHFKRTPKVKGCMCADSFGLSQAVEKVTRADKDALREELKLKDGLTFLFVGQMVERKGIKELLAVWGRHITEYPNDNLLVIGKGILEKPLKELYAGDNSIHIMGGINYDELYKYYALCDVFIMPTLEDNWCLVIPEAMACGKPVACSIYNGGHYELVQDGVNGYKFDPLKPESIIDILAKFHQADLSAMGQKAIEIESNYTPDKAAARIFEACEKVYKR
;
A
#
# COMPACT_ATOMS: atom_id res chain seq x y z
N GLN A 1 -27.39 1.44 -9.97
CA GLN A 1 -26.54 2.61 -9.66
C GLN A 1 -27.42 3.83 -9.40
N MET A 2 -27.23 4.49 -8.24
CA MET A 2 -27.95 5.70 -7.88
C MET A 2 -27.53 6.88 -8.78
N CYS A 3 -28.49 7.65 -9.31
CA CYS A 3 -28.15 8.78 -10.18
C CYS A 3 -27.55 9.96 -9.40
N ILE A 4 -26.88 10.91 -10.07
CA ILE A 4 -26.22 12.06 -9.43
C ILE A 4 -27.24 12.91 -8.65
N ARG A 5 -28.48 13.04 -9.13
CA ARG A 5 -29.54 13.78 -8.47
C ARG A 5 -29.91 13.16 -7.11
N ASP A 6 -29.98 11.82 -7.02
CA ASP A 6 -30.35 11.14 -5.80
C ASP A 6 -29.20 11.18 -4.78
N ARG A 7 -27.94 11.06 -5.25
CA ARG A 7 -26.74 11.28 -4.41
C ARG A 7 -26.73 12.66 -3.77
N TYR A 8 -27.06 13.69 -4.54
CA TYR A 8 -27.14 15.06 -4.01
C TYR A 8 -28.23 15.21 -2.93
N LYS A 9 -29.41 14.61 -3.13
CA LYS A 9 -30.48 14.61 -2.13
C LYS A 9 -30.06 13.95 -0.83
N THR A 10 -29.34 12.80 -0.93
CA THR A 10 -28.80 12.09 0.23
C THR A 10 -27.77 12.96 1.00
N VAL A 11 -26.83 13.60 0.30
CA VAL A 11 -25.86 14.51 0.95
C VAL A 11 -26.58 15.66 1.63
N LYS A 12 -27.60 16.26 0.96
CA LYS A 12 -28.37 17.38 1.49
C LYS A 12 -29.15 17.02 2.76
N SER A 13 -29.67 15.81 2.87
CA SER A 13 -30.48 15.39 4.04
C SER A 13 -29.67 15.26 5.34
N VAL A 14 -28.34 15.23 5.27
CA VAL A 14 -27.44 15.14 6.45
C VAL A 14 -27.19 16.52 7.09
N GLU A 15 -27.33 17.61 6.34
CA GLU A 15 -27.11 19.00 6.79
C GLU A 15 -25.73 19.23 7.44
N ALA A 16 -24.70 18.51 7.01
CA ALA A 16 -23.37 18.60 7.58
C ALA A 16 -22.69 19.94 7.32
N ASP A 17 -21.85 20.40 8.26
CA ASP A 17 -21.05 21.62 8.14
C ASP A 17 -19.72 21.41 7.42
N VAL A 18 -19.15 20.22 7.56
CA VAL A 18 -17.93 19.79 6.86
C VAL A 18 -18.25 18.56 6.01
N ILE A 19 -17.93 18.66 4.73
CA ILE A 19 -18.09 17.57 3.78
C ILE A 19 -16.72 16.95 3.51
N ILE A 20 -16.62 15.64 3.60
CA ILE A 20 -15.42 14.91 3.19
C ILE A 20 -15.77 14.13 1.92
N THR A 21 -14.94 14.28 0.87
CA THR A 21 -15.07 13.53 -0.39
C THR A 21 -13.82 12.74 -0.67
N GLU A 22 -13.97 11.67 -1.47
CA GLU A 22 -12.85 10.88 -1.98
C GLU A 22 -12.61 11.21 -3.45
N GLY A 23 -11.51 11.92 -3.74
CA GLY A 23 -11.11 12.32 -5.09
C GLY A 23 -12.17 13.14 -5.82
N PHE A 24 -12.19 13.00 -7.15
CA PHE A 24 -13.02 13.81 -8.04
C PHE A 24 -14.11 13.02 -8.78
N GLY A 25 -14.24 11.74 -8.47
CA GLY A 25 -15.18 10.83 -9.12
C GLY A 25 -16.28 10.32 -8.19
N GLY A 26 -17.06 9.36 -8.66
CA GLY A 26 -18.04 8.66 -7.81
C GLY A 26 -19.11 9.57 -7.20
N TRP A 27 -19.08 9.70 -5.88
CA TRP A 27 -19.98 10.55 -5.09
C TRP A 27 -19.45 11.99 -4.91
N ALA A 28 -18.15 12.23 -5.12
CA ALA A 28 -17.52 13.52 -4.88
C ALA A 28 -18.22 14.69 -5.58
N PRO A 29 -18.67 14.62 -6.85
CA PRO A 29 -19.41 15.72 -7.50
C PRO A 29 -20.67 16.16 -6.74
N ALA A 30 -21.38 15.22 -6.10
CA ALA A 30 -22.57 15.56 -5.30
C ALA A 30 -22.17 16.29 -4.00
N GLY A 31 -21.14 15.81 -3.30
CA GLY A 31 -20.59 16.47 -2.10
C GLY A 31 -20.02 17.84 -2.40
N ILE A 32 -19.22 17.98 -3.46
CA ILE A 32 -18.65 19.25 -3.90
C ILE A 32 -19.77 20.27 -4.24
N ARG A 33 -20.77 19.82 -5.02
CA ARG A 33 -21.93 20.68 -5.35
C ARG A 33 -22.65 21.15 -4.09
N TYR A 34 -22.88 20.24 -3.14
CA TYR A 34 -23.54 20.59 -1.88
C TYR A 34 -22.72 21.62 -1.09
N ALA A 35 -21.41 21.38 -0.91
CA ALA A 35 -20.53 22.31 -0.21
C ALA A 35 -20.56 23.70 -0.83
N VAL A 36 -20.44 23.82 -2.14
CA VAL A 36 -20.47 25.09 -2.87
C VAL A 36 -21.83 25.80 -2.73
N THR A 37 -22.94 25.08 -2.99
CA THR A 37 -24.28 25.69 -3.01
C THR A 37 -24.78 26.10 -1.62
N HIS A 38 -24.30 25.43 -0.56
CA HIS A 38 -24.70 25.71 0.83
C HIS A 38 -23.59 26.40 1.66
N ARG A 39 -22.49 26.79 0.99
CA ARG A 39 -21.33 27.43 1.63
C ARG A 39 -20.74 26.62 2.79
N LYS A 40 -20.71 25.30 2.62
CA LYS A 40 -20.14 24.37 3.60
C LYS A 40 -18.67 24.12 3.30
N LYS A 41 -17.93 23.70 4.31
CA LYS A 41 -16.50 23.38 4.19
C LYS A 41 -16.29 22.05 3.48
N LEU A 42 -15.20 21.95 2.72
CA LEU A 42 -14.89 20.78 1.89
C LEU A 42 -13.47 20.27 2.16
N CYS A 43 -13.36 19.11 2.75
CA CYS A 43 -12.14 18.32 2.82
C CYS A 43 -12.15 17.23 1.72
N MET A 44 -10.99 16.90 1.16
CA MET A 44 -10.91 15.90 0.11
C MET A 44 -9.79 14.90 0.38
N PHE A 45 -10.12 13.61 0.47
CA PHE A 45 -9.15 12.54 0.36
C PHE A 45 -8.58 12.48 -1.05
N TYR A 46 -7.25 12.43 -1.16
CA TYR A 46 -6.59 12.29 -2.44
C TYR A 46 -5.31 11.45 -2.31
N GLU A 47 -5.13 10.49 -3.21
CA GLU A 47 -4.04 9.51 -3.12
C GLU A 47 -3.17 9.43 -4.39
N ARG A 48 -3.60 10.05 -5.50
CA ARG A 48 -2.91 9.91 -6.78
C ARG A 48 -1.55 10.58 -6.79
N THR A 49 -0.58 9.95 -7.44
CA THR A 49 0.77 10.47 -7.66
C THR A 49 0.99 10.85 -9.12
N ALA A 50 2.03 11.63 -9.42
CA ALA A 50 2.39 11.97 -10.79
C ALA A 50 2.69 10.71 -11.64
N TYR A 51 3.32 9.70 -11.03
CA TYR A 51 3.65 8.46 -11.72
C TYR A 51 2.40 7.67 -12.13
N VAL A 52 1.43 7.53 -11.23
CA VAL A 52 0.18 6.83 -11.52
C VAL A 52 -0.65 7.56 -12.58
N GLU A 53 -0.57 8.88 -12.62
CA GLU A 53 -1.30 9.72 -13.58
C GLU A 53 -0.52 10.04 -14.87
N ARG A 54 0.70 9.49 -15.06
CA ARG A 54 1.59 9.79 -16.20
C ARG A 54 0.94 9.57 -17.58
N ASN A 55 0.04 8.61 -17.68
CA ASN A 55 -0.68 8.26 -18.91
C ASN A 55 -2.12 8.84 -18.94
N SER A 56 -2.48 9.69 -17.98
CA SER A 56 -3.82 10.28 -17.93
C SER A 56 -3.98 11.40 -18.96
N PRO A 57 -5.13 11.49 -19.66
CA PRO A 57 -5.39 12.57 -20.60
C PRO A 57 -5.35 13.94 -19.91
N THR A 58 -4.85 14.96 -20.58
CA THR A 58 -4.71 16.33 -20.07
C THR A 58 -6.03 16.95 -19.60
N TRP A 59 -7.15 16.63 -20.25
CA TRP A 59 -8.48 17.11 -19.85
C TRP A 59 -8.86 16.66 -18.43
N ARG A 60 -8.36 15.50 -17.97
CA ARG A 60 -8.62 15.00 -16.63
C ARG A 60 -7.94 15.87 -15.56
N SER A 61 -6.72 16.32 -15.80
CA SER A 61 -6.03 17.25 -14.92
C SER A 61 -6.71 18.63 -14.92
N MET A 62 -7.16 19.12 -16.08
CA MET A 62 -7.95 20.36 -16.18
C MET A 62 -9.27 20.26 -15.39
N TYR A 63 -10.00 19.16 -15.55
CA TYR A 63 -11.21 18.90 -14.78
C TYR A 63 -10.95 18.92 -13.27
N ARG A 64 -9.92 18.23 -12.81
CA ARG A 64 -9.55 18.18 -11.39
C ARG A 64 -9.15 19.55 -10.84
N ARG A 65 -8.43 20.35 -11.61
CA ARG A 65 -8.08 21.72 -11.25
C ARG A 65 -9.32 22.59 -11.05
N LEU A 66 -10.26 22.53 -12.00
CA LEU A 66 -11.48 23.35 -11.92
C LEU A 66 -12.40 22.89 -10.79
N VAL A 67 -12.66 21.58 -10.69
CA VAL A 67 -13.57 21.03 -9.68
C VAL A 67 -12.97 21.07 -8.27
N GLY A 68 -11.64 21.11 -8.16
CA GLY A 68 -10.92 21.18 -6.89
C GLY A 68 -10.77 22.59 -6.30
N ILE A 69 -11.15 23.66 -7.03
CA ILE A 69 -11.06 25.06 -6.52
C ILE A 69 -11.73 25.24 -5.15
N PRO A 70 -12.92 24.67 -4.86
CA PRO A 70 -13.59 24.85 -3.58
C PRO A 70 -13.06 23.96 -2.45
N VAL A 71 -12.00 23.19 -2.66
CA VAL A 71 -11.43 22.33 -1.61
C VAL A 71 -10.67 23.18 -0.60
N ASP A 72 -11.13 23.16 0.65
CA ASP A 72 -10.51 23.88 1.77
C ASP A 72 -9.28 23.14 2.33
N TYR A 73 -9.26 21.79 2.26
CA TYR A 73 -8.20 20.98 2.83
C TYR A 73 -8.05 19.63 2.11
N PHE A 74 -6.82 19.21 1.79
CA PHE A 74 -6.55 17.88 1.27
C PHE A 74 -6.04 16.93 2.37
N LEU A 75 -6.64 15.74 2.43
CA LEU A 75 -6.28 14.63 3.27
C LEU A 75 -5.52 13.62 2.39
N ILE A 76 -4.22 13.49 2.57
CA ILE A 76 -3.37 12.77 1.62
C ILE A 76 -2.55 11.65 2.27
N ASN A 77 -2.01 10.76 1.44
CA ASN A 77 -1.18 9.66 1.88
C ASN A 77 0.22 10.14 2.27
N GLY A 78 0.94 10.72 1.31
CA GLY A 78 2.35 11.02 1.46
C GLY A 78 2.87 12.11 0.52
N THR A 79 4.19 12.22 0.48
CA THR A 79 4.94 13.26 -0.23
C THR A 79 4.67 13.26 -1.73
N LEU A 80 4.66 12.11 -2.38
CA LEU A 80 4.42 12.05 -3.84
C LEU A 80 3.03 12.53 -4.23
N THR A 81 2.02 12.33 -3.37
CA THR A 81 0.68 12.88 -3.57
C THR A 81 0.67 14.40 -3.36
N GLU A 82 1.39 14.89 -2.34
CA GLU A 82 1.54 16.34 -2.11
C GLU A 82 2.21 17.04 -3.30
N GLU A 83 3.29 16.47 -3.81
CA GLU A 83 4.00 16.98 -5.00
C GLU A 83 3.06 17.03 -6.22
N TYR A 84 2.29 15.97 -6.45
CA TYR A 84 1.34 15.96 -7.56
C TYR A 84 0.22 16.99 -7.40
N LEU A 85 -0.31 17.19 -6.20
CA LEU A 85 -1.28 18.26 -5.94
C LEU A 85 -0.67 19.65 -6.17
N ASN A 86 0.58 19.84 -5.76
CA ASN A 86 1.25 21.14 -5.86
C ASN A 86 1.67 21.47 -7.29
N GLU A 87 2.36 20.57 -7.96
CA GLU A 87 2.99 20.80 -9.26
C GLU A 87 2.07 20.36 -10.42
N GLY A 88 1.43 19.21 -10.26
CA GLY A 88 0.55 18.64 -11.28
C GLY A 88 -0.82 19.28 -11.35
N LEU A 89 -1.43 19.58 -10.20
CA LEU A 89 -2.78 20.15 -10.11
C LEU A 89 -2.84 21.61 -9.64
N HIS A 90 -1.69 22.21 -9.28
CA HIS A 90 -1.55 23.63 -8.87
C HIS A 90 -2.27 24.04 -7.57
N PHE A 91 -2.44 23.11 -6.63
CA PHE A 91 -3.04 23.37 -5.32
C PHE A 91 -2.00 23.72 -4.24
N LYS A 92 -0.93 24.47 -4.58
CA LYS A 92 0.15 24.84 -3.64
C LYS A 92 -0.34 25.54 -2.37
N ARG A 93 -1.39 26.36 -2.47
CA ARG A 93 -1.91 27.18 -1.37
C ARG A 93 -2.95 26.46 -0.51
N THR A 94 -3.56 25.39 -1.02
CA THR A 94 -4.55 24.63 -0.26
C THR A 94 -3.83 23.78 0.79
N PRO A 95 -4.18 23.90 2.08
CA PRO A 95 -3.57 23.10 3.15
C PRO A 95 -3.71 21.59 2.91
N LYS A 96 -2.74 20.82 3.41
CA LYS A 96 -2.70 19.36 3.28
C LYS A 96 -2.21 18.75 4.57
N VAL A 97 -2.66 17.53 4.87
CA VAL A 97 -2.12 16.69 5.92
C VAL A 97 -1.84 15.30 5.37
N LYS A 98 -0.63 14.77 5.67
CA LYS A 98 -0.15 13.45 5.25
C LYS A 98 -0.56 12.36 6.24
N GLY A 99 -0.52 11.10 5.78
CA GLY A 99 -0.77 9.93 6.63
C GLY A 99 -2.23 9.75 7.00
N CYS A 100 -3.13 10.07 6.08
CA CYS A 100 -4.57 9.89 6.25
C CYS A 100 -5.07 8.53 5.74
N MET A 101 -4.23 7.73 5.08
CA MET A 101 -4.54 6.37 4.67
C MET A 101 -3.73 5.38 5.50
N CYS A 102 -4.38 4.40 6.05
CA CYS A 102 -3.80 3.38 6.92
C CYS A 102 -4.37 2.01 6.59
N ALA A 103 -3.65 0.95 6.96
CA ALA A 103 -4.18 -0.40 7.04
C ALA A 103 -4.77 -0.64 8.43
N ASP A 104 -5.78 -1.51 8.52
CA ASP A 104 -6.22 -2.06 9.80
C ASP A 104 -5.30 -3.23 10.17
N SER A 105 -4.08 -2.90 10.59
CA SER A 105 -3.02 -3.86 10.89
C SER A 105 -3.03 -4.37 12.34
N PHE A 106 -3.82 -3.75 13.23
CA PHE A 106 -3.82 -4.06 14.65
C PHE A 106 -4.23 -5.51 14.96
N GLY A 107 -5.35 -5.98 14.39
CA GLY A 107 -5.78 -7.37 14.56
C GLY A 107 -4.78 -8.38 13.99
N LEU A 108 -4.15 -8.03 12.88
CA LEU A 108 -3.16 -8.85 12.20
C LEU A 108 -1.87 -8.97 13.05
N SER A 109 -1.33 -7.87 13.55
CA SER A 109 -0.12 -7.87 14.38
C SER A 109 -0.33 -8.62 15.70
N GLN A 110 -1.47 -8.43 16.37
CA GLN A 110 -1.81 -9.20 17.58
C GLN A 110 -1.94 -10.71 17.33
N ALA A 111 -2.45 -11.10 16.15
CA ALA A 111 -2.52 -12.52 15.80
C ALA A 111 -1.12 -13.11 15.54
N VAL A 112 -0.22 -12.34 14.90
CA VAL A 112 1.18 -12.74 14.67
C VAL A 112 1.92 -12.96 15.98
N GLU A 113 1.74 -12.10 16.99
CA GLU A 113 2.36 -12.24 18.32
C GLU A 113 2.00 -13.54 19.04
N LYS A 114 0.83 -14.12 18.75
CA LYS A 114 0.34 -15.37 19.36
C LYS A 114 0.88 -16.63 18.68
N VAL A 115 1.50 -16.50 17.50
CA VAL A 115 2.03 -17.65 16.75
C VAL A 115 3.29 -18.16 17.44
N THR A 116 3.24 -19.39 17.90
CA THR A 116 4.37 -20.04 18.57
C THR A 116 5.43 -20.53 17.56
N ARG A 117 6.60 -20.88 18.07
CA ARG A 117 7.64 -21.52 17.24
C ARG A 117 7.14 -22.85 16.65
N ALA A 118 6.42 -23.64 17.44
CA ALA A 118 5.86 -24.91 16.98
C ALA A 118 4.86 -24.73 15.84
N ASP A 119 4.02 -23.67 15.88
CA ASP A 119 3.09 -23.36 14.79
C ASP A 119 3.85 -22.99 13.50
N LYS A 120 4.95 -22.23 13.61
CA LYS A 120 5.79 -21.88 12.47
C LYS A 120 6.47 -23.11 11.87
N ASP A 121 7.03 -23.97 12.73
CA ASP A 121 7.71 -25.20 12.31
C ASP A 121 6.72 -26.14 11.62
N ALA A 122 5.51 -26.32 12.15
CA ALA A 122 4.46 -27.13 11.53
C ALA A 122 4.05 -26.58 10.15
N LEU A 123 3.90 -25.25 10.02
CA LEU A 123 3.56 -24.62 8.74
C LEU A 123 4.71 -24.71 7.73
N ARG A 124 5.98 -24.63 8.18
CA ARG A 124 7.16 -24.86 7.32
C ARG A 124 7.16 -26.26 6.76
N GLU A 125 6.85 -27.25 7.61
CA GLU A 125 6.78 -28.68 7.20
C GLU A 125 5.62 -28.91 6.22
N GLU A 126 4.42 -28.39 6.52
CA GLU A 126 3.26 -28.46 5.63
C GLU A 126 3.57 -27.92 4.24
N LEU A 127 4.20 -26.74 4.18
CA LEU A 127 4.57 -26.06 2.93
C LEU A 127 5.85 -26.62 2.30
N LYS A 128 6.56 -27.54 2.98
CA LYS A 128 7.84 -28.13 2.55
C LYS A 128 8.90 -27.05 2.25
N LEU A 129 8.98 -26.04 3.11
CA LEU A 129 9.95 -24.96 2.95
C LEU A 129 11.36 -25.45 3.25
N LYS A 130 12.31 -24.98 2.47
CA LYS A 130 13.74 -25.20 2.70
C LYS A 130 14.24 -24.33 3.87
N ASP A 131 15.42 -24.67 4.41
CA ASP A 131 16.03 -23.97 5.56
C ASP A 131 16.84 -22.74 5.13
N GLY A 132 16.18 -21.78 4.52
CA GLY A 132 16.68 -20.49 4.07
C GLY A 132 15.71 -19.37 4.40
N LEU A 133 15.97 -18.16 3.91
CA LEU A 133 15.05 -17.04 4.08
C LEU A 133 13.74 -17.30 3.33
N THR A 134 12.66 -16.86 3.96
CA THR A 134 11.31 -16.95 3.38
C THR A 134 10.81 -15.53 3.04
N PHE A 135 10.74 -15.24 1.75
CA PHE A 135 10.18 -14.01 1.22
C PHE A 135 8.69 -14.17 0.99
N LEU A 136 7.90 -13.15 1.36
CA LEU A 136 6.45 -13.16 1.23
C LEU A 136 5.97 -12.03 0.33
N PHE A 137 5.20 -12.38 -0.70
CA PHE A 137 4.38 -11.46 -1.48
C PHE A 137 2.90 -11.69 -1.14
N VAL A 138 2.18 -10.61 -0.83
CA VAL A 138 0.72 -10.61 -0.67
C VAL A 138 0.12 -9.55 -1.58
N GLY A 139 -0.77 -9.95 -2.49
CA GLY A 139 -1.42 -8.99 -3.38
C GLY A 139 -2.15 -9.63 -4.56
N GLN A 140 -2.87 -8.81 -5.31
CA GLN A 140 -3.50 -9.28 -6.55
C GLN A 140 -2.46 -9.78 -7.54
N MET A 141 -2.67 -10.94 -8.13
CA MET A 141 -1.80 -11.48 -9.20
C MET A 141 -2.20 -10.88 -10.56
N VAL A 142 -1.80 -9.61 -10.76
CA VAL A 142 -2.03 -8.82 -11.98
C VAL A 142 -0.73 -8.11 -12.39
N GLU A 143 -0.60 -7.73 -13.66
CA GLU A 143 0.62 -7.14 -14.23
C GLU A 143 1.17 -5.99 -13.37
N ARG A 144 0.31 -5.03 -13.00
CA ARG A 144 0.75 -3.84 -12.24
C ARG A 144 1.38 -4.15 -10.87
N LYS A 145 1.22 -5.37 -10.35
CA LYS A 145 1.81 -5.77 -9.05
C LYS A 145 3.22 -6.34 -9.17
N GLY A 146 3.76 -6.46 -10.39
CA GLY A 146 5.16 -6.78 -10.63
C GLY A 146 5.59 -8.19 -10.23
N ILE A 147 4.64 -9.11 -10.02
CA ILE A 147 4.97 -10.48 -9.60
C ILE A 147 5.74 -11.24 -10.68
N LYS A 148 5.50 -10.93 -11.97
CA LYS A 148 6.25 -11.54 -13.07
C LYS A 148 7.72 -11.15 -13.04
N GLU A 149 8.01 -9.88 -12.77
CA GLU A 149 9.35 -9.32 -12.68
C GLU A 149 10.16 -10.00 -11.57
N LEU A 150 9.53 -10.20 -10.41
CA LEU A 150 10.15 -10.94 -9.30
C LEU A 150 10.42 -12.40 -9.65
N LEU A 151 9.40 -13.10 -10.17
CA LEU A 151 9.54 -14.51 -10.52
C LEU A 151 10.55 -14.76 -11.64
N ALA A 152 10.66 -13.84 -12.62
CA ALA A 152 11.62 -13.93 -13.72
C ALA A 152 13.09 -13.95 -13.27
N VAL A 153 13.39 -13.32 -12.13
CA VAL A 153 14.77 -13.26 -11.59
C VAL A 153 15.02 -14.24 -10.46
N TRP A 154 13.96 -14.85 -9.91
CA TRP A 154 14.05 -15.74 -8.76
C TRP A 154 15.00 -16.93 -9.00
N GLY A 155 14.95 -17.52 -10.19
CA GLY A 155 15.85 -18.62 -10.56
C GLY A 155 17.35 -18.26 -10.50
N ARG A 156 17.70 -16.98 -10.76
CA ARG A 156 19.08 -16.49 -10.59
C ARG A 156 19.42 -16.32 -9.11
N HIS A 157 18.50 -15.81 -8.30
CA HIS A 157 18.69 -15.66 -6.87
C HIS A 157 18.96 -17.01 -6.18
N ILE A 158 18.16 -18.03 -6.45
CA ILE A 158 18.35 -19.36 -5.84
C ILE A 158 19.61 -20.11 -6.33
N THR A 159 20.29 -19.65 -7.37
CA THR A 159 21.60 -20.18 -7.73
C THR A 159 22.64 -19.86 -6.65
N GLU A 160 22.54 -18.72 -6.00
CA GLU A 160 23.42 -18.28 -4.92
C GLU A 160 22.86 -18.68 -3.54
N TYR A 161 21.52 -18.61 -3.37
CA TYR A 161 20.82 -18.92 -2.13
C TYR A 161 19.80 -20.06 -2.32
N PRO A 162 20.26 -21.32 -2.52
CA PRO A 162 19.42 -22.44 -2.97
C PRO A 162 18.34 -22.90 -1.98
N ASN A 163 18.43 -22.43 -0.74
CA ASN A 163 17.49 -22.78 0.32
C ASN A 163 16.42 -21.71 0.58
N ASP A 164 16.44 -20.59 -0.14
CA ASP A 164 15.43 -19.57 0.01
C ASP A 164 14.07 -19.98 -0.57
N ASN A 165 13.03 -19.38 -0.02
CA ASN A 165 11.65 -19.68 -0.39
C ASN A 165 10.92 -18.38 -0.74
N LEU A 166 10.04 -18.43 -1.74
CA LEU A 166 9.14 -17.35 -2.11
C LEU A 166 7.69 -17.81 -1.96
N LEU A 167 6.99 -17.24 -0.98
CA LEU A 167 5.55 -17.42 -0.81
C LEU A 167 4.80 -16.33 -1.56
N VAL A 168 3.88 -16.74 -2.43
CA VAL A 168 3.06 -15.83 -3.25
C VAL A 168 1.60 -16.05 -2.93
N ILE A 169 0.97 -15.06 -2.26
CA ILE A 169 -0.42 -15.12 -1.82
C ILE A 169 -1.26 -14.08 -2.56
N GLY A 170 -2.35 -14.52 -3.15
CA GLY A 170 -3.33 -13.67 -3.79
C GLY A 170 -4.06 -14.34 -4.94
N LYS A 171 -5.02 -13.62 -5.52
CA LYS A 171 -5.79 -14.04 -6.69
C LYS A 171 -5.62 -13.04 -7.83
N GLY A 172 -5.82 -13.50 -9.05
CA GLY A 172 -5.80 -12.64 -10.23
C GLY A 172 -5.63 -13.43 -11.52
N ILE A 173 -5.63 -12.70 -12.62
CA ILE A 173 -5.53 -13.30 -13.97
C ILE A 173 -4.20 -14.03 -14.21
N LEU A 174 -3.15 -13.70 -13.44
CA LEU A 174 -1.83 -14.32 -13.54
C LEU A 174 -1.68 -15.55 -12.65
N GLU A 175 -2.61 -15.85 -11.74
CA GLU A 175 -2.48 -16.96 -10.79
C GLU A 175 -2.27 -18.30 -11.49
N LYS A 176 -3.21 -18.69 -12.37
CA LYS A 176 -3.15 -19.96 -13.07
C LYS A 176 -1.93 -20.08 -14.00
N PRO A 177 -1.63 -19.09 -14.86
CA PRO A 177 -0.44 -19.15 -15.72
C PRO A 177 0.87 -19.26 -14.95
N LEU A 178 1.00 -18.55 -13.82
CA LEU A 178 2.23 -18.60 -13.01
C LEU A 178 2.36 -19.92 -12.26
N LYS A 179 1.26 -20.48 -11.73
CA LYS A 179 1.27 -21.82 -11.13
C LYS A 179 1.73 -22.89 -12.11
N GLU A 180 1.25 -22.85 -13.36
CA GLU A 180 1.64 -23.79 -14.40
C GLU A 180 3.12 -23.61 -14.79
N LEU A 181 3.58 -22.39 -14.94
CA LEU A 181 4.95 -22.05 -15.35
C LEU A 181 6.00 -22.49 -14.32
N TYR A 182 5.70 -22.31 -13.03
CA TYR A 182 6.63 -22.57 -11.92
C TYR A 182 6.31 -23.87 -11.15
N ALA A 183 5.46 -24.75 -11.66
CA ALA A 183 5.03 -25.98 -10.99
C ALA A 183 6.18 -26.93 -10.61
N GLY A 184 7.33 -26.85 -11.28
CA GLY A 184 8.52 -27.66 -11.01
C GLY A 184 9.54 -27.01 -10.08
N ASP A 185 9.32 -25.77 -9.64
CA ASP A 185 10.24 -25.05 -8.76
C ASP A 185 9.81 -25.16 -7.29
N ASN A 186 10.53 -25.96 -6.52
CA ASN A 186 10.23 -26.22 -5.10
C ASN A 186 10.61 -25.05 -4.18
N SER A 187 11.11 -23.94 -4.70
CA SER A 187 11.39 -22.72 -3.93
C SER A 187 10.29 -21.64 -4.08
N ILE A 188 9.35 -21.85 -5.01
CA ILE A 188 8.24 -20.93 -5.29
C ILE A 188 6.91 -21.59 -4.90
N HIS A 189 6.19 -20.98 -3.98
CA HIS A 189 4.91 -21.46 -3.45
C HIS A 189 3.78 -20.50 -3.77
N ILE A 190 3.05 -20.75 -4.88
CA ILE A 190 1.91 -19.91 -5.29
C ILE A 190 0.63 -20.46 -4.65
N MET A 191 0.21 -19.85 -3.54
CA MET A 191 -0.85 -20.32 -2.65
C MET A 191 -2.27 -20.03 -3.17
N GLY A 192 -2.42 -19.02 -4.04
CA GLY A 192 -3.75 -18.49 -4.37
C GLY A 192 -4.26 -17.53 -3.29
N GLY A 193 -5.58 -17.31 -3.26
CA GLY A 193 -6.17 -16.40 -2.25
C GLY A 193 -6.37 -17.07 -0.91
N ILE A 194 -5.88 -16.43 0.13
CA ILE A 194 -6.05 -16.81 1.53
C ILE A 194 -6.97 -15.80 2.20
N ASN A 195 -7.80 -16.23 3.15
CA ASN A 195 -8.66 -15.35 3.92
C ASN A 195 -7.83 -14.42 4.78
N TYR A 196 -8.30 -13.18 4.95
CA TYR A 196 -7.56 -12.15 5.69
C TYR A 196 -7.23 -12.57 7.13
N ASP A 197 -8.15 -13.21 7.80
CA ASP A 197 -8.03 -13.74 9.16
C ASP A 197 -7.06 -14.93 9.30
N GLU A 198 -6.53 -15.46 8.22
CA GLU A 198 -5.49 -16.50 8.19
C GLU A 198 -4.12 -15.98 7.74
N LEU A 199 -4.04 -14.75 7.19
CA LEU A 199 -2.80 -14.19 6.67
C LEU A 199 -1.71 -14.04 7.74
N TYR A 200 -2.10 -13.84 9.00
CA TYR A 200 -1.16 -13.71 10.12
C TYR A 200 -0.16 -14.87 10.21
N LYS A 201 -0.55 -16.09 9.82
CA LYS A 201 0.33 -17.28 9.84
C LYS A 201 1.53 -17.08 8.90
N TYR A 202 1.27 -16.53 7.72
CA TYR A 202 2.29 -16.30 6.69
C TYR A 202 3.15 -15.08 7.01
N TYR A 203 2.57 -14.03 7.57
CA TYR A 203 3.35 -12.91 8.11
C TYR A 203 4.22 -13.37 9.29
N ALA A 204 3.72 -14.24 10.18
CA ALA A 204 4.53 -14.79 11.27
C ALA A 204 5.70 -15.64 10.76
N LEU A 205 5.46 -16.41 9.69
CA LEU A 205 6.40 -17.37 9.10
C LEU A 205 7.51 -16.69 8.29
N CYS A 206 7.20 -15.66 7.50
CA CYS A 206 8.18 -15.04 6.60
C CYS A 206 9.25 -14.24 7.35
N ASP A 207 10.41 -14.11 6.70
CA ASP A 207 11.53 -13.30 7.18
C ASP A 207 11.51 -11.91 6.58
N VAL A 208 11.11 -11.77 5.32
CA VAL A 208 11.07 -10.52 4.55
C VAL A 208 9.76 -10.42 3.76
N PHE A 209 9.14 -9.26 3.79
CA PHE A 209 8.02 -8.94 2.89
C PHE A 209 8.53 -8.26 1.62
N ILE A 210 8.07 -8.70 0.44
CA ILE A 210 8.49 -8.12 -0.85
C ILE A 210 7.30 -7.66 -1.67
N MET A 211 7.33 -6.39 -2.12
CA MET A 211 6.31 -5.80 -2.98
C MET A 211 6.94 -5.18 -4.23
N PRO A 212 6.98 -5.93 -5.35
CA PRO A 212 7.60 -5.48 -6.60
C PRO A 212 6.66 -4.66 -7.49
N THR A 213 5.68 -3.99 -6.92
CA THR A 213 4.64 -3.30 -7.71
C THR A 213 5.23 -2.36 -8.76
N LEU A 214 4.64 -2.37 -9.95
CA LEU A 214 4.97 -1.45 -11.05
C LEU A 214 4.15 -0.15 -10.99
N GLU A 215 3.05 -0.17 -10.25
CA GLU A 215 2.19 0.99 -10.06
C GLU A 215 1.27 0.78 -8.85
N ASP A 216 1.44 1.62 -7.83
CA ASP A 216 0.52 1.69 -6.69
C ASP A 216 0.54 3.09 -6.06
N ASN A 217 -0.59 3.55 -5.53
CA ASN A 217 -0.66 4.83 -4.82
C ASN A 217 -0.08 4.75 -3.41
N TRP A 218 -0.33 3.63 -2.67
CA TRP A 218 0.09 3.50 -1.28
C TRP A 218 0.39 2.07 -0.83
N CYS A 219 -0.20 1.05 -1.43
CA CYS A 219 0.00 -0.38 -1.15
C CYS A 219 -0.15 -0.78 0.33
N LEU A 220 -1.39 -0.92 0.81
CA LEU A 220 -1.73 -1.17 2.24
C LEU A 220 -1.07 -2.41 2.86
N VAL A 221 -0.72 -3.43 2.07
CA VAL A 221 -0.04 -4.63 2.57
C VAL A 221 1.39 -4.37 3.09
N ILE A 222 1.99 -3.21 2.72
CA ILE A 222 3.31 -2.80 3.27
C ILE A 222 3.18 -2.41 4.74
N PRO A 223 2.31 -1.45 5.16
CA PRO A 223 2.10 -1.20 6.59
C PRO A 223 1.59 -2.44 7.34
N GLU A 224 0.82 -3.34 6.73
CA GLU A 224 0.45 -4.62 7.36
C GLU A 224 1.69 -5.47 7.70
N ALA A 225 2.61 -5.65 6.75
CA ALA A 225 3.86 -6.37 6.97
C ALA A 225 4.74 -5.69 8.03
N MET A 226 4.84 -4.36 7.98
CA MET A 226 5.59 -3.56 8.94
C MET A 226 5.05 -3.70 10.36
N ALA A 227 3.73 -3.65 10.56
CA ALA A 227 3.07 -3.87 11.84
C ALA A 227 3.33 -5.29 12.39
N CYS A 228 3.50 -6.28 11.50
CA CYS A 228 3.91 -7.64 11.84
C CYS A 228 5.43 -7.79 12.08
N GLY A 229 6.18 -6.69 12.14
CA GLY A 229 7.61 -6.69 12.39
C GLY A 229 8.44 -7.25 11.24
N LYS A 230 8.00 -7.10 9.99
CA LYS A 230 8.74 -7.60 8.83
C LYS A 230 9.54 -6.51 8.16
N PRO A 231 10.85 -6.75 7.90
CA PRO A 231 11.62 -5.95 6.95
C PRO A 231 10.96 -5.96 5.58
N VAL A 232 11.03 -4.85 4.85
CA VAL A 232 10.31 -4.67 3.60
C VAL A 232 11.24 -4.42 2.42
N ALA A 233 11.12 -5.24 1.37
CA ALA A 233 11.62 -4.93 0.03
C ALA A 233 10.51 -4.22 -0.75
N CYS A 234 10.68 -2.92 -1.03
CA CYS A 234 9.65 -2.08 -1.62
C CYS A 234 10.06 -1.52 -2.98
N SER A 235 9.21 -1.67 -3.97
CA SER A 235 9.37 -1.00 -5.25
C SER A 235 9.33 0.53 -5.12
N ILE A 236 10.20 1.21 -5.87
CA ILE A 236 10.17 2.69 -6.04
C ILE A 236 8.90 3.19 -6.73
N TYR A 237 8.10 2.31 -7.35
CA TYR A 237 6.81 2.65 -7.99
C TYR A 237 5.61 2.50 -7.06
N ASN A 238 5.84 2.21 -5.78
CA ASN A 238 4.85 2.35 -4.73
C ASN A 238 4.85 3.77 -4.19
N GLY A 239 3.72 4.47 -4.24
CA GLY A 239 3.60 5.87 -3.79
C GLY A 239 3.94 6.12 -2.32
N GLY A 240 3.93 5.08 -1.47
CA GLY A 240 4.28 5.16 -0.06
C GLY A 240 5.75 4.87 0.26
N HIS A 241 6.60 4.58 -0.73
CA HIS A 241 7.98 4.16 -0.47
C HIS A 241 8.84 5.21 0.26
N TYR A 242 8.52 6.50 0.10
CA TYR A 242 9.22 7.60 0.79
C TYR A 242 8.98 7.58 2.29
N GLU A 243 7.75 7.39 2.70
CA GLU A 243 7.34 7.45 4.09
C GLU A 243 7.56 6.14 4.83
N LEU A 244 7.36 5.01 4.13
CA LEU A 244 7.29 3.70 4.77
C LEU A 244 8.63 2.96 4.81
N VAL A 245 9.54 3.19 3.84
CA VAL A 245 10.77 2.41 3.75
C VAL A 245 12.01 3.30 3.74
N GLN A 246 12.88 3.08 4.72
CA GLN A 246 14.18 3.71 4.87
C GLN A 246 15.26 2.66 4.59
N ASP A 247 16.06 2.87 3.53
CA ASP A 247 17.08 1.92 3.09
C ASP A 247 18.08 1.58 4.20
N GLY A 248 18.26 0.30 4.46
CA GLY A 248 19.15 -0.22 5.50
C GLY A 248 18.62 -0.07 6.94
N VAL A 249 17.44 0.53 7.15
CA VAL A 249 16.85 0.75 8.47
C VAL A 249 15.72 -0.26 8.75
N ASN A 250 14.67 -0.25 7.90
CA ASN A 250 13.56 -1.19 8.01
C ASN A 250 13.31 -1.99 6.73
N GLY A 251 14.22 -1.89 5.76
CA GLY A 251 14.13 -2.59 4.49
C GLY A 251 14.98 -1.95 3.42
N TYR A 252 14.64 -2.23 2.16
CA TYR A 252 15.33 -1.69 1.00
C TYR A 252 14.34 -1.33 -0.11
N LYS A 253 14.66 -0.27 -0.87
CA LYS A 253 13.93 0.12 -2.07
C LYS A 253 14.64 -0.42 -3.32
N PHE A 254 13.86 -0.80 -4.33
CA PHE A 254 14.39 -1.32 -5.57
C PHE A 254 13.55 -0.93 -6.78
N ASP A 255 14.17 -0.99 -7.95
CA ASP A 255 13.50 -0.82 -9.24
C ASP A 255 13.14 -2.19 -9.84
N PRO A 256 11.86 -2.61 -9.82
CA PRO A 256 11.45 -3.92 -10.32
C PRO A 256 11.63 -4.07 -11.85
N LEU A 257 11.80 -2.98 -12.60
CA LEU A 257 12.08 -3.03 -14.02
C LEU A 257 13.58 -3.31 -14.33
N LYS A 258 14.41 -3.36 -13.28
CA LYS A 258 15.83 -3.71 -13.38
C LYS A 258 16.10 -5.03 -12.67
N PRO A 259 16.29 -6.14 -13.39
CA PRO A 259 16.55 -7.46 -12.80
C PRO A 259 17.66 -7.46 -11.74
N GLU A 260 18.75 -6.77 -11.98
CA GLU A 260 19.89 -6.66 -11.04
C GLU A 260 19.48 -5.97 -9.72
N SER A 261 18.61 -4.96 -9.80
CA SER A 261 18.12 -4.27 -8.60
C SER A 261 17.32 -5.19 -7.67
N ILE A 262 16.56 -6.14 -8.24
CA ILE A 262 15.83 -7.13 -7.43
C ILE A 262 16.83 -8.10 -6.79
N ILE A 263 17.76 -8.65 -7.58
CA ILE A 263 18.76 -9.63 -7.10
C ILE A 263 19.61 -9.01 -5.99
N ASP A 264 20.08 -7.78 -6.18
CA ASP A 264 20.92 -7.07 -5.22
C ASP A 264 20.22 -6.90 -3.87
N ILE A 265 18.92 -6.55 -3.87
CA ILE A 265 18.21 -6.37 -2.59
C ILE A 265 17.87 -7.70 -1.91
N LEU A 266 17.57 -8.75 -2.66
CA LEU A 266 17.37 -10.08 -2.09
C LEU A 266 18.65 -10.56 -1.37
N ALA A 267 19.82 -10.39 -2.00
CA ALA A 267 21.11 -10.73 -1.41
C ALA A 267 21.44 -9.89 -0.14
N LYS A 268 21.07 -8.59 -0.11
CA LYS A 268 21.30 -7.72 1.04
C LYS A 268 20.61 -8.22 2.32
N PHE A 269 19.45 -8.86 2.22
CA PHE A 269 18.75 -9.36 3.40
C PHE A 269 19.50 -10.51 4.09
N HIS A 270 20.34 -11.27 3.39
CA HIS A 270 21.20 -12.27 4.01
C HIS A 270 22.30 -11.69 4.92
N GLN A 271 22.63 -10.43 4.74
CA GLN A 271 23.66 -9.72 5.50
C GLN A 271 23.06 -8.78 6.55
N ALA A 272 21.73 -8.64 6.58
CA ALA A 272 21.03 -7.68 7.42
C ALA A 272 20.60 -8.29 8.77
N ASP A 273 20.55 -7.47 9.81
CA ASP A 273 19.84 -7.82 11.04
C ASP A 273 18.34 -7.64 10.86
N LEU A 274 17.68 -8.74 10.42
CA LEU A 274 16.24 -8.74 10.12
C LEU A 274 15.39 -8.44 11.36
N SER A 275 15.87 -8.82 12.56
CA SER A 275 15.17 -8.53 13.82
C SER A 275 15.17 -7.03 14.11
N ALA A 276 16.33 -6.38 14.03
CA ALA A 276 16.43 -4.94 14.20
C ALA A 276 15.64 -4.17 13.15
N MET A 277 15.71 -4.61 11.87
CA MET A 277 14.90 -4.02 10.79
C MET A 277 13.39 -4.16 11.04
N GLY A 278 12.95 -5.31 11.54
CA GLY A 278 11.55 -5.57 11.88
C GLY A 278 11.04 -4.66 13.01
N GLN A 279 11.86 -4.42 14.04
CA GLN A 279 11.53 -3.46 15.10
C GLN A 279 11.40 -2.03 14.56
N LYS A 280 12.29 -1.63 13.66
CA LYS A 280 12.20 -0.33 12.99
C LYS A 280 10.98 -0.22 12.06
N ALA A 281 10.57 -1.32 11.43
CA ALA A 281 9.34 -1.36 10.65
C ALA A 281 8.11 -1.06 11.52
N ILE A 282 7.98 -1.70 12.69
CA ILE A 282 6.91 -1.41 13.67
C ILE A 282 6.94 0.06 14.11
N GLU A 283 8.12 0.58 14.45
CA GLU A 283 8.29 1.97 14.87
C GLU A 283 7.79 2.98 13.82
N ILE A 284 8.16 2.78 12.56
CA ILE A 284 7.74 3.64 11.46
C ILE A 284 6.24 3.49 11.22
N GLU A 285 5.71 2.26 11.15
CA GLU A 285 4.30 1.96 10.91
C GLU A 285 3.41 2.57 12.00
N SER A 286 3.86 2.59 13.24
CA SER A 286 3.12 3.18 14.36
C SER A 286 2.66 4.63 14.12
N ASN A 287 3.21 5.33 13.12
CA ASN A 287 2.76 6.65 12.70
C ASN A 287 1.60 6.62 11.71
N TYR A 288 1.24 5.45 11.18
CA TYR A 288 0.22 5.25 10.15
C TYR A 288 -0.95 4.38 10.61
N THR A 289 -1.16 4.26 11.93
CA THR A 289 -2.29 3.54 12.53
C THR A 289 -3.62 4.23 12.29
N PRO A 290 -4.76 3.49 12.33
CA PRO A 290 -6.10 4.06 12.19
C PRO A 290 -6.37 5.23 13.14
N ASP A 291 -5.96 5.13 14.41
CA ASP A 291 -6.16 6.19 15.40
C ASP A 291 -5.42 7.48 15.03
N LYS A 292 -4.17 7.36 14.57
CA LYS A 292 -3.40 8.53 14.14
C LYS A 292 -3.92 9.13 12.84
N ALA A 293 -4.39 8.30 11.90
CA ALA A 293 -5.05 8.77 10.70
C ALA A 293 -6.35 9.51 11.02
N ALA A 294 -7.19 8.93 11.88
CA ALA A 294 -8.43 9.55 12.35
C ALA A 294 -8.17 10.90 13.07
N ALA A 295 -7.17 10.96 13.95
CA ALA A 295 -6.79 12.20 14.63
C ALA A 295 -6.38 13.30 13.64
N ARG A 296 -5.57 12.98 12.62
CA ARG A 296 -5.18 13.94 11.57
C ARG A 296 -6.37 14.45 10.76
N ILE A 297 -7.28 13.53 10.39
CA ILE A 297 -8.49 13.88 9.65
C ILE A 297 -9.38 14.79 10.50
N PHE A 298 -9.59 14.46 11.76
CA PHE A 298 -10.42 15.25 12.67
C PHE A 298 -9.84 16.65 12.89
N GLU A 299 -8.53 16.75 13.16
CA GLU A 299 -7.84 18.03 13.31
C GLU A 299 -7.93 18.90 12.04
N ALA A 300 -7.81 18.30 10.85
CA ALA A 300 -8.00 19.00 9.58
C ALA A 300 -9.43 19.56 9.45
N CYS A 301 -10.44 18.75 9.76
CA CYS A 301 -11.84 19.17 9.75
C CYS A 301 -12.11 20.31 10.75
N GLU A 302 -11.58 20.24 11.97
CA GLU A 302 -11.71 21.32 12.95
C GLU A 302 -11.06 22.64 12.48
N LYS A 303 -9.85 22.56 11.89
CA LYS A 303 -9.15 23.72 11.34
C LYS A 303 -9.95 24.40 10.25
N VAL A 304 -10.68 23.64 9.43
CA VAL A 304 -11.52 24.19 8.35
C VAL A 304 -12.81 24.78 8.91
N TYR A 305 -13.43 24.10 9.87
CA TYR A 305 -14.67 24.52 10.51
C TYR A 305 -14.53 25.86 11.25
N LYS A 306 -13.40 26.06 11.95
CA LYS A 306 -13.09 27.27 12.71
C LYS A 306 -12.71 28.51 11.85
N ARG A 307 -12.50 28.33 10.52
CA ARG A 307 -12.23 29.41 9.54
C ARG A 307 -13.51 29.92 8.91
#